data_59252b3eec28fce455ff77a375faa3db
#
_entry.id   59252b3eec28fce455ff77a375faa3db
#
_cell.length_a   1.000
_cell.length_b   1.000
_cell.length_c   1.000
_cell.angle_alpha   90.00
_cell.angle_beta   90.00
_cell.angle_gamma   90.00
#
_symmetry.space_group_name_H-M   'P 1'
#
loop_
_entity.id
_entity.type
_entity.pdbx_description
1 polymer ?
#
loop_
_entity_poly.entity_id
_entity_poly.type
_entity_poly.pdbx_seq_one_letter_code
_entity_poly.pdbx_strand_id
1 'polypeptide(L)'
;MSIKRRSVLKGMLATGASIATLKAPAVHAQAAPFKLGLLTVKTGPLAQGGIQMEQGVLTFLKETNNTMAGRKVEFFSADTGGSPAGTKTKVQELVERDKVDVILGPLAAFELLAITDYIAQVKTPLLSLAAAEDMTQRRPNPYFLRASATSAQAMHPMAEYAAKELKLKRIVTISEDFAFGHEQMGGFQRVFEDNGGKILKKLWPPLVTPDYTP
;
A
#
# COMPACT_ATOMS: atom_id res chain seq x y z
N MET A 1 -42.75 39.91 61.12
CA MET A 1 -42.63 38.54 60.73
C MET A 1 -41.15 38.28 60.29
N SER A 2 -40.33 37.69 61.17
CA SER A 2 -38.87 37.60 60.97
C SER A 2 -38.55 36.23 60.30
N ILE A 3 -38.10 36.25 59.04
CA ILE A 3 -37.71 35.07 58.35
C ILE A 3 -36.33 34.63 58.87
N LYS A 4 -36.29 33.49 59.54
CA LYS A 4 -35.05 32.98 60.13
C LYS A 4 -34.07 32.58 59.03
N ARG A 5 -32.87 33.17 59.02
CA ARG A 5 -31.78 32.93 58.04
C ARG A 5 -31.46 31.43 57.73
N ARG A 6 -31.71 30.55 58.71
CA ARG A 6 -31.55 29.10 58.55
C ARG A 6 -32.57 28.47 57.60
N SER A 7 -33.74 29.03 57.41
CA SER A 7 -34.77 28.48 56.47
C SER A 7 -34.46 28.83 55.04
N VAL A 8 -33.79 29.96 54.76
CA VAL A 8 -33.34 30.33 53.43
C VAL A 8 -32.18 29.44 52.93
N LEU A 9 -31.24 29.11 53.82
CA LEU A 9 -30.12 28.22 53.49
C LEU A 9 -30.55 26.75 53.17
N LYS A 10 -31.60 26.26 53.85
CA LYS A 10 -32.15 24.94 53.57
C LYS A 10 -32.94 24.91 52.25
N GLY A 11 -33.55 25.99 51.84
CA GLY A 11 -34.22 26.11 50.53
C GLY A 11 -33.25 26.16 49.35
N MET A 12 -32.08 26.81 49.52
CA MET A 12 -31.06 26.87 48.46
C MET A 12 -30.32 25.54 48.25
N LEU A 13 -30.16 24.72 49.29
CA LEU A 13 -29.56 23.40 49.17
C LEU A 13 -30.47 22.37 48.46
N ALA A 14 -31.80 22.52 48.56
CA ALA A 14 -32.75 21.62 47.90
C ALA A 14 -32.90 21.91 46.40
N THR A 15 -32.68 23.17 45.97
CA THR A 15 -32.74 23.56 44.55
C THR A 15 -31.46 23.21 43.79
N GLY A 16 -30.31 23.09 44.47
CA GLY A 16 -29.04 22.71 43.85
C GLY A 16 -28.91 21.22 43.53
N ALA A 17 -29.67 20.36 44.20
CA ALA A 17 -29.59 18.90 44.01
C ALA A 17 -30.39 18.38 42.79
N SER A 18 -31.31 19.21 42.25
CA SER A 18 -32.17 18.75 41.12
C SER A 18 -31.55 18.98 39.73
N ILE A 19 -30.42 19.67 39.64
CA ILE A 19 -29.75 19.94 38.35
C ILE A 19 -28.73 18.85 37.99
N ALA A 20 -28.38 17.96 38.94
CA ALA A 20 -27.34 16.97 38.76
C ALA A 20 -27.77 15.68 37.99
N THR A 21 -29.01 15.60 37.50
CA THR A 21 -29.52 14.41 36.77
C THR A 21 -29.95 14.67 35.34
N LEU A 22 -29.66 15.83 34.79
CA LEU A 22 -29.71 15.95 33.32
C LEU A 22 -28.52 15.15 32.75
N LYS A 23 -28.75 13.87 32.49
CA LYS A 23 -27.86 13.06 31.60
C LYS A 23 -27.85 13.80 30.27
N ALA A 24 -26.81 14.62 30.04
CA ALA A 24 -26.54 15.10 28.71
C ALA A 24 -26.53 13.85 27.79
N PRO A 25 -27.29 13.86 26.69
CA PRO A 25 -27.17 12.75 25.73
C PRO A 25 -25.69 12.66 25.39
N ALA A 26 -25.10 11.47 25.59
CA ALA A 26 -23.75 11.22 25.15
C ALA A 26 -23.75 11.43 23.63
N VAL A 27 -23.27 12.57 23.19
CA VAL A 27 -22.99 12.81 21.77
C VAL A 27 -21.84 11.86 21.47
N HIS A 28 -22.17 10.66 20.99
CA HIS A 28 -21.20 9.79 20.37
C HIS A 28 -20.72 10.51 19.11
N ALA A 29 -19.68 11.33 19.26
CA ALA A 29 -19.00 11.89 18.11
C ALA A 29 -18.62 10.71 17.22
N GLN A 30 -19.27 10.62 16.06
CA GLN A 30 -18.95 9.58 15.08
C GLN A 30 -17.47 9.75 14.74
N ALA A 31 -16.68 8.70 14.94
CA ALA A 31 -15.25 8.76 14.65
C ALA A 31 -15.05 9.24 13.20
N ALA A 32 -14.10 10.15 13.00
CA ALA A 32 -13.81 10.68 11.69
C ALA A 32 -13.59 9.53 10.67
N PRO A 33 -14.01 9.66 9.43
CA PRO A 33 -13.81 8.64 8.41
C PRO A 33 -12.34 8.21 8.32
N PHE A 34 -12.10 6.94 8.00
CA PHE A 34 -10.78 6.44 7.66
C PHE A 34 -10.54 6.69 6.18
N LYS A 35 -9.55 7.50 5.85
CA LYS A 35 -9.23 7.88 4.49
C LYS A 35 -8.22 6.92 3.87
N LEU A 36 -8.68 6.13 2.92
CA LEU A 36 -7.90 5.11 2.22
C LEU A 36 -7.52 5.59 0.83
N GLY A 37 -6.24 5.81 0.57
CA GLY A 37 -5.71 6.11 -0.76
C GLY A 37 -5.32 4.85 -1.50
N LEU A 38 -5.65 4.76 -2.78
CA LEU A 38 -5.11 3.77 -3.72
C LEU A 38 -4.30 4.48 -4.77
N LEU A 39 -3.02 4.14 -4.85
CA LEU A 39 -2.10 4.60 -5.88
C LEU A 39 -1.83 3.44 -6.83
N THR A 40 -2.33 3.49 -8.06
CA THR A 40 -2.23 2.37 -9.00
C THR A 40 -2.14 2.85 -10.44
N VAL A 41 -1.74 1.96 -11.34
CA VAL A 41 -1.68 2.25 -12.78
C VAL A 41 -2.97 1.77 -13.46
N LYS A 42 -3.68 2.66 -14.15
CA LYS A 42 -4.93 2.34 -14.87
C LYS A 42 -4.82 2.55 -16.38
N THR A 43 -3.70 3.07 -16.83
CA THR A 43 -3.40 3.33 -18.25
C THR A 43 -2.03 2.78 -18.62
N GLY A 44 -1.85 2.44 -19.91
CA GLY A 44 -0.59 1.89 -20.41
C GLY A 44 -0.42 0.39 -20.19
N PRO A 45 0.81 -0.14 -20.37
CA PRO A 45 1.08 -1.59 -20.42
C PRO A 45 0.73 -2.36 -19.14
N LEU A 46 0.80 -1.71 -17.99
CA LEU A 46 0.52 -2.33 -16.68
C LEU A 46 -0.92 -2.11 -16.19
N ALA A 47 -1.79 -1.47 -17.00
CA ALA A 47 -3.13 -1.09 -16.62
C ALA A 47 -3.99 -2.26 -16.11
N GLN A 48 -3.87 -3.43 -16.72
CA GLN A 48 -4.64 -4.61 -16.33
C GLN A 48 -4.39 -4.98 -14.86
N GLY A 49 -3.13 -5.02 -14.42
CA GLY A 49 -2.77 -5.32 -13.03
C GLY A 49 -3.28 -4.26 -12.06
N GLY A 50 -3.17 -2.99 -12.43
CA GLY A 50 -3.63 -1.88 -11.60
C GLY A 50 -5.14 -1.81 -11.45
N ILE A 51 -5.89 -2.10 -12.52
CA ILE A 51 -7.36 -2.19 -12.49
C ILE A 51 -7.80 -3.36 -11.61
N GLN A 52 -7.16 -4.53 -11.72
CA GLN A 52 -7.46 -5.69 -10.86
C GLN A 52 -7.19 -5.38 -9.38
N MET A 53 -6.12 -4.65 -9.07
CA MET A 53 -5.82 -4.21 -7.71
C MET A 53 -6.94 -3.31 -7.17
N GLU A 54 -7.43 -2.35 -7.95
CA GLU A 54 -8.56 -1.50 -7.56
C GLU A 54 -9.84 -2.31 -7.34
N GLN A 55 -10.14 -3.24 -8.23
CA GLN A 55 -11.31 -4.12 -8.09
C GLN A 55 -11.25 -4.95 -6.82
N GLY A 56 -10.08 -5.46 -6.45
CA GLY A 56 -9.87 -6.17 -5.19
C GLY A 56 -10.18 -5.30 -3.97
N VAL A 57 -9.69 -4.06 -3.95
CA VAL A 57 -10.00 -3.10 -2.88
C VAL A 57 -11.49 -2.79 -2.81
N LEU A 58 -12.11 -2.51 -3.95
CA LEU A 58 -13.55 -2.21 -4.01
C LEU A 58 -14.42 -3.39 -3.56
N THR A 59 -14.02 -4.61 -3.89
CA THR A 59 -14.70 -5.83 -3.41
C THR A 59 -14.64 -5.93 -1.90
N PHE A 60 -13.45 -5.77 -1.31
CA PHE A 60 -13.29 -5.77 0.15
C PHE A 60 -14.11 -4.67 0.82
N LEU A 61 -14.10 -3.45 0.29
CA LEU A 61 -14.89 -2.34 0.82
C LEU A 61 -16.39 -2.62 0.77
N LYS A 62 -16.87 -3.25 -0.31
CA LYS A 62 -18.27 -3.68 -0.43
C LYS A 62 -18.63 -4.74 0.62
N GLU A 63 -17.82 -5.76 0.81
CA GLU A 63 -18.04 -6.83 1.79
C GLU A 63 -18.05 -6.30 3.23
N THR A 64 -17.24 -5.28 3.52
CA THR A 64 -17.17 -4.65 4.84
C THR A 64 -18.14 -3.47 5.01
N ASN A 65 -19.08 -3.26 4.08
CA ASN A 65 -19.99 -2.12 4.07
C ASN A 65 -19.25 -0.77 4.18
N ASN A 66 -18.11 -0.63 3.51
CA ASN A 66 -17.21 0.53 3.57
C ASN A 66 -16.87 0.90 5.03
N THR A 67 -16.55 -0.08 5.87
CA THR A 67 -16.22 0.13 7.28
C THR A 67 -14.96 -0.65 7.64
N MET A 68 -14.01 0.00 8.29
CA MET A 68 -12.79 -0.59 8.83
C MET A 68 -12.60 -0.13 10.29
N ALA A 69 -12.35 -1.08 11.19
CA ALA A 69 -12.16 -0.82 12.62
C ALA A 69 -13.25 0.10 13.23
N GLY A 70 -14.51 -0.08 12.84
CA GLY A 70 -15.65 0.72 13.31
C GLY A 70 -15.77 2.13 12.71
N ARG A 71 -14.91 2.50 11.77
CA ARG A 71 -14.91 3.79 11.07
C ARG A 71 -15.41 3.62 9.63
N LYS A 72 -16.17 4.57 9.13
CA LYS A 72 -16.50 4.63 7.69
C LYS A 72 -15.22 4.87 6.89
N VAL A 73 -15.09 4.19 5.74
CA VAL A 73 -13.97 4.38 4.82
C VAL A 73 -14.35 5.40 3.75
N GLU A 74 -13.52 6.40 3.58
CA GLU A 74 -13.53 7.32 2.45
C GLU A 74 -12.39 6.90 1.50
N PHE A 75 -12.73 6.49 0.29
CA PHE A 75 -11.80 5.88 -0.66
C PHE A 75 -11.40 6.84 -1.77
N PHE A 76 -10.10 6.99 -1.99
CA PHE A 76 -9.49 7.84 -3.02
C PHE A 76 -8.64 6.98 -3.94
N SER A 77 -8.91 7.00 -5.23
CA SER A 77 -8.15 6.23 -6.23
C SER A 77 -7.44 7.17 -7.20
N ALA A 78 -6.13 6.97 -7.37
CA ALA A 78 -5.28 7.79 -8.21
C ALA A 78 -4.54 6.94 -9.26
N ASP A 79 -4.66 7.34 -10.53
CA ASP A 79 -3.95 6.72 -11.66
C ASP A 79 -2.57 7.36 -11.81
N THR A 80 -1.52 6.54 -11.71
CA THR A 80 -0.13 6.96 -11.88
C THR A 80 0.28 7.14 -13.35
N GLY A 81 -0.52 6.63 -14.27
CA GLY A 81 -0.17 6.55 -15.70
C GLY A 81 1.04 5.65 -15.98
N GLY A 82 1.41 4.77 -15.04
CA GLY A 82 2.55 3.86 -15.20
C GLY A 82 3.89 4.58 -15.34
N SER A 83 4.08 5.71 -14.66
CA SER A 83 5.32 6.50 -14.76
C SER A 83 5.82 7.01 -13.40
N PRO A 84 7.14 7.12 -13.18
CA PRO A 84 7.71 7.71 -11.97
C PRO A 84 7.21 9.13 -11.68
N ALA A 85 7.08 9.96 -12.71
CA ALA A 85 6.61 11.34 -12.57
C ALA A 85 5.14 11.41 -12.17
N GLY A 86 4.27 10.64 -12.85
CA GLY A 86 2.85 10.53 -12.51
C GLY A 86 2.65 10.00 -11.10
N THR A 87 3.44 9.00 -10.69
CA THR A 87 3.39 8.44 -9.34
C THR A 87 3.71 9.49 -8.28
N LYS A 88 4.77 10.31 -8.49
CA LYS A 88 5.11 11.41 -7.57
C LYS A 88 3.99 12.42 -7.44
N THR A 89 3.41 12.85 -8.56
CA THR A 89 2.30 13.80 -8.56
C THR A 89 1.09 13.24 -7.80
N LYS A 90 0.72 12.00 -8.09
CA LYS A 90 -0.48 11.38 -7.51
C LYS A 90 -0.33 11.04 -6.02
N VAL A 91 0.85 10.64 -5.57
CA VAL A 91 1.07 10.44 -4.14
C VAL A 91 0.99 11.75 -3.36
N GLN A 92 1.50 12.85 -3.91
CA GLN A 92 1.37 14.18 -3.31
C GLN A 92 -0.09 14.62 -3.21
N GLU A 93 -0.89 14.43 -4.26
CA GLU A 93 -2.33 14.71 -4.22
C GLU A 93 -3.02 13.93 -3.10
N LEU A 94 -2.78 12.62 -2.97
CA LEU A 94 -3.36 11.79 -1.92
C LEU A 94 -2.97 12.25 -0.50
N VAL A 95 -1.71 12.64 -0.30
CA VAL A 95 -1.20 13.04 1.02
C VAL A 95 -1.59 14.47 1.36
N GLU A 96 -1.40 15.42 0.46
CA GLU A 96 -1.49 16.85 0.76
C GLU A 96 -2.90 17.40 0.59
N ARG A 97 -3.61 16.99 -0.48
CA ARG A 97 -4.98 17.44 -0.77
C ARG A 97 -6.00 16.58 -0.03
N ASP A 98 -5.93 15.26 -0.22
CA ASP A 98 -6.96 14.33 0.26
C ASP A 98 -6.71 13.90 1.72
N LYS A 99 -5.45 14.05 2.19
CA LYS A 99 -5.01 13.76 3.57
C LYS A 99 -5.37 12.33 3.98
N VAL A 100 -4.96 11.37 3.16
CA VAL A 100 -5.22 9.95 3.42
C VAL A 100 -4.46 9.44 4.64
N ASP A 101 -5.09 8.56 5.40
CA ASP A 101 -4.50 7.93 6.59
C ASP A 101 -3.49 6.84 6.21
N VAL A 102 -3.71 6.18 5.06
CA VAL A 102 -2.85 5.11 4.53
C VAL A 102 -2.95 5.07 3.00
N ILE A 103 -1.88 4.64 2.36
CA ILE A 103 -1.83 4.44 0.91
C ILE A 103 -1.66 2.96 0.61
N LEU A 104 -2.50 2.42 -0.28
CA LEU A 104 -2.30 1.13 -0.93
C LEU A 104 -1.62 1.34 -2.28
N GLY A 105 -0.67 0.47 -2.65
CA GLY A 105 0.08 0.61 -3.90
C GLY A 105 1.43 1.29 -3.71
N PRO A 106 2.12 1.70 -4.79
CA PRO A 106 1.78 1.47 -6.18
C PRO A 106 1.94 0.00 -6.63
N LEU A 107 1.66 -0.29 -7.91
CA LEU A 107 1.81 -1.63 -8.47
C LEU A 107 3.25 -1.94 -8.85
N ALA A 108 3.91 -1.04 -9.59
CA ALA A 108 5.21 -1.32 -10.19
C ALA A 108 6.39 -0.97 -9.28
N ALA A 109 7.48 -1.75 -9.40
CA ALA A 109 8.70 -1.54 -8.62
C ALA A 109 9.32 -0.15 -8.84
N PHE A 110 9.38 0.33 -10.09
CA PHE A 110 9.93 1.64 -10.41
C PHE A 110 9.06 2.79 -9.87
N GLU A 111 7.76 2.62 -9.79
CA GLU A 111 6.84 3.58 -9.18
C GLU A 111 7.10 3.68 -7.67
N LEU A 112 7.23 2.53 -7.00
CA LEU A 112 7.52 2.47 -5.57
C LEU A 112 8.85 3.14 -5.24
N LEU A 113 9.91 2.81 -5.98
CA LEU A 113 11.23 3.39 -5.79
C LEU A 113 11.23 4.91 -5.99
N ALA A 114 10.40 5.43 -6.90
CA ALA A 114 10.31 6.86 -7.18
C ALA A 114 9.74 7.70 -6.03
N ILE A 115 8.96 7.10 -5.12
CA ILE A 115 8.29 7.82 -4.02
C ILE A 115 8.86 7.50 -2.63
N THR A 116 9.87 6.63 -2.54
CA THR A 116 10.43 6.15 -1.28
C THR A 116 10.81 7.30 -0.33
N ASP A 117 11.58 8.26 -0.80
CA ASP A 117 12.07 9.36 0.03
C ASP A 117 10.91 10.28 0.48
N TYR A 118 9.95 10.54 -0.40
CA TYR A 118 8.76 11.31 -0.08
C TYR A 118 7.92 10.65 1.01
N ILE A 119 7.65 9.35 0.90
CA ILE A 119 6.91 8.58 1.92
C ILE A 119 7.62 8.62 3.28
N ALA A 120 8.95 8.50 3.31
CA ALA A 120 9.73 8.62 4.54
C ALA A 120 9.63 10.02 5.17
N GLN A 121 9.59 11.06 4.33
CA GLN A 121 9.45 12.45 4.77
C GLN A 121 8.07 12.76 5.34
N VAL A 122 7.00 12.35 4.65
CA VAL A 122 5.61 12.65 5.07
C VAL A 122 5.07 11.69 6.13
N LYS A 123 5.77 10.58 6.35
CA LYS A 123 5.44 9.57 7.35
C LYS A 123 4.04 8.95 7.18
N THR A 124 3.55 8.90 5.95
CA THR A 124 2.29 8.27 5.63
C THR A 124 2.51 6.76 5.43
N PRO A 125 1.80 5.88 6.14
CA PRO A 125 1.92 4.45 5.94
C PRO A 125 1.60 4.04 4.50
N LEU A 126 2.46 3.22 3.92
CA LEU A 126 2.36 2.71 2.55
C LEU A 126 2.37 1.18 2.56
N LEU A 127 1.29 0.58 2.11
CA LEU A 127 1.16 -0.87 1.94
C LEU A 127 1.14 -1.20 0.45
N SER A 128 2.10 -1.97 -0.04
CA SER A 128 2.20 -2.24 -1.48
C SER A 128 2.48 -3.71 -1.81
N LEU A 129 2.00 -4.12 -2.98
CA LEU A 129 2.36 -5.36 -3.64
C LEU A 129 3.64 -5.22 -4.49
N ALA A 130 4.09 -4.00 -4.75
CA ALA A 130 5.31 -3.77 -5.52
C ALA A 130 6.51 -4.45 -4.87
N ALA A 131 7.20 -5.24 -5.66
CA ALA A 131 8.14 -6.23 -5.16
C ALA A 131 9.60 -5.73 -5.04
N ALA A 132 9.87 -4.42 -5.27
CA ALA A 132 11.21 -3.83 -5.20
C ALA A 132 11.94 -4.15 -3.90
N GLU A 133 13.07 -4.82 -3.97
CA GLU A 133 13.79 -5.34 -2.80
C GLU A 133 14.38 -4.25 -1.91
N ASP A 134 14.83 -3.15 -2.49
CA ASP A 134 15.48 -2.06 -1.77
C ASP A 134 14.66 -1.53 -0.60
N MET A 135 13.34 -1.50 -0.75
CA MET A 135 12.42 -0.97 0.26
C MET A 135 12.44 -1.72 1.61
N THR A 136 12.89 -2.96 1.62
CA THR A 136 12.94 -3.79 2.84
C THR A 136 14.33 -4.39 3.09
N GLN A 137 15.29 -4.21 2.20
CA GLN A 137 16.63 -4.77 2.30
C GLN A 137 17.72 -3.69 2.39
N ARG A 138 18.12 -3.13 1.23
CA ARG A 138 19.27 -2.22 1.14
C ARG A 138 18.95 -0.79 1.59
N ARG A 139 17.69 -0.36 1.39
CA ARG A 139 17.20 0.98 1.75
C ARG A 139 15.84 0.89 2.42
N PRO A 140 15.74 0.27 3.61
CA PRO A 140 14.47 0.04 4.28
C PRO A 140 13.78 1.37 4.60
N ASN A 141 12.48 1.44 4.28
CA ASN A 141 11.63 2.57 4.60
C ASN A 141 10.73 2.19 5.79
N PRO A 142 10.77 2.90 6.93
CA PRO A 142 10.00 2.54 8.12
C PRO A 142 8.49 2.71 7.97
N TYR A 143 8.04 3.41 6.94
CA TYR A 143 6.62 3.61 6.63
C TYR A 143 6.10 2.71 5.51
N PHE A 144 6.91 1.75 5.08
CA PHE A 144 6.56 0.80 4.04
C PHE A 144 6.31 -0.60 4.59
N LEU A 145 5.19 -1.18 4.21
CA LEU A 145 4.86 -2.59 4.46
C LEU A 145 4.63 -3.31 3.13
N ARG A 146 5.35 -4.41 2.91
CA ARG A 146 5.14 -5.26 1.74
C ARG A 146 4.06 -6.30 2.00
N ALA A 147 3.09 -6.40 1.10
CA ALA A 147 2.01 -7.39 1.13
C ALA A 147 2.25 -8.54 0.12
N SER A 148 3.49 -8.74 -0.32
CA SER A 148 3.88 -9.77 -1.29
C SER A 148 5.27 -10.33 -0.98
N ALA A 149 5.76 -11.30 -1.78
CA ALA A 149 7.17 -11.64 -1.84
C ALA A 149 7.98 -10.51 -2.50
N THR A 150 9.31 -10.51 -2.30
CA THR A 150 10.20 -9.69 -3.15
C THR A 150 10.31 -10.30 -4.54
N SER A 151 10.75 -9.49 -5.51
CA SER A 151 10.95 -9.95 -6.89
C SER A 151 11.83 -11.20 -6.98
N ALA A 152 12.96 -11.22 -6.27
CA ALA A 152 13.87 -12.35 -6.25
C ALA A 152 13.27 -13.58 -5.56
N GLN A 153 12.62 -13.42 -4.42
CA GLN A 153 12.03 -14.52 -3.66
C GLN A 153 11.01 -15.31 -4.48
N ALA A 154 10.22 -14.63 -5.30
CA ALA A 154 9.23 -15.28 -6.16
C ALA A 154 9.86 -16.27 -7.15
N MET A 155 11.13 -16.06 -7.54
CA MET A 155 11.85 -16.87 -8.52
C MET A 155 12.69 -18.01 -7.94
N HIS A 156 12.93 -18.02 -6.62
CA HIS A 156 13.75 -19.07 -6.00
C HIS A 156 13.20 -20.48 -6.21
N PRO A 157 11.90 -20.77 -5.98
CA PRO A 157 11.34 -22.10 -6.21
C PRO A 157 11.42 -22.55 -7.66
N MET A 158 11.20 -21.63 -8.61
CA MET A 158 11.29 -21.93 -10.04
C MET A 158 12.72 -22.28 -10.44
N ALA A 159 13.70 -21.56 -9.92
CA ALA A 159 15.11 -21.82 -10.19
C ALA A 159 15.56 -23.17 -9.63
N GLU A 160 15.14 -23.52 -8.43
CA GLU A 160 15.41 -24.82 -7.81
C GLU A 160 14.75 -25.95 -8.60
N TYR A 161 13.49 -25.80 -8.99
CA TYR A 161 12.77 -26.77 -9.82
C TYR A 161 13.46 -26.98 -11.17
N ALA A 162 13.88 -25.91 -11.84
CA ALA A 162 14.59 -25.99 -13.11
C ALA A 162 15.91 -26.77 -12.99
N ALA A 163 16.65 -26.57 -11.91
CA ALA A 163 17.94 -27.23 -11.70
C ALA A 163 17.79 -28.69 -11.23
N LYS A 164 16.92 -28.98 -10.28
CA LYS A 164 16.81 -30.27 -9.60
C LYS A 164 15.84 -31.21 -10.27
N GLU A 165 14.64 -30.75 -10.62
CA GLU A 165 13.60 -31.61 -11.20
C GLU A 165 13.74 -31.71 -12.72
N LEU A 166 13.83 -30.55 -13.40
CA LEU A 166 14.02 -30.53 -14.86
C LEU A 166 15.45 -30.84 -15.27
N LYS A 167 16.40 -30.84 -14.32
CA LYS A 167 17.83 -31.14 -14.54
C LYS A 167 18.48 -30.26 -15.62
N LEU A 168 17.98 -29.07 -15.81
CA LEU A 168 18.52 -28.10 -16.76
C LEU A 168 19.91 -27.66 -16.30
N LYS A 169 20.86 -27.56 -17.22
CA LYS A 169 22.24 -27.16 -16.94
C LYS A 169 22.59 -25.82 -17.56
N ARG A 170 21.91 -25.44 -18.63
CA ARG A 170 22.22 -24.23 -19.40
C ARG A 170 20.90 -23.61 -19.87
N ILE A 171 20.67 -22.36 -19.55
CA ILE A 171 19.45 -21.64 -19.94
C ILE A 171 19.76 -20.23 -20.41
N VAL A 172 18.80 -19.63 -21.10
CA VAL A 172 18.71 -18.21 -21.43
C VAL A 172 17.52 -17.67 -20.67
N THR A 173 17.64 -16.45 -20.14
CA THR A 173 16.55 -15.76 -19.48
C THR A 173 16.09 -14.56 -20.28
N ILE A 174 14.79 -14.26 -20.20
CA ILE A 174 14.18 -13.06 -20.75
C ILE A 174 13.27 -12.45 -19.68
N SER A 175 13.39 -11.16 -19.46
CA SER A 175 12.53 -10.41 -18.55
C SER A 175 12.53 -8.93 -18.91
N GLU A 176 11.56 -8.18 -18.43
CA GLU A 176 11.41 -6.75 -18.71
C GLU A 176 12.59 -5.93 -18.19
N ASP A 177 12.95 -4.88 -18.93
CA ASP A 177 14.07 -3.99 -18.60
C ASP A 177 13.70 -2.93 -17.56
N PHE A 178 13.37 -3.38 -16.35
CA PHE A 178 13.22 -2.52 -15.16
C PHE A 178 13.47 -3.31 -13.87
N ALA A 179 13.46 -2.62 -12.70
CA ALA A 179 13.87 -3.19 -11.42
C ALA A 179 13.26 -4.57 -11.11
N PHE A 180 11.97 -4.77 -11.36
CA PHE A 180 11.28 -6.05 -11.12
C PHE A 180 11.92 -7.19 -11.92
N GLY A 181 12.09 -7.02 -13.24
CA GLY A 181 12.69 -8.04 -14.09
C GLY A 181 14.15 -8.35 -13.72
N HIS A 182 14.94 -7.33 -13.46
CA HIS A 182 16.35 -7.51 -13.05
C HIS A 182 16.48 -8.25 -11.73
N GLU A 183 15.67 -7.91 -10.72
CA GLU A 183 15.65 -8.56 -9.42
C GLU A 183 15.18 -10.03 -9.53
N GLN A 184 14.11 -10.29 -10.32
CA GLN A 184 13.63 -11.64 -10.59
C GLN A 184 14.74 -12.53 -11.19
N MET A 185 15.37 -12.03 -12.24
CA MET A 185 16.43 -12.81 -12.91
C MET A 185 17.68 -12.93 -12.04
N GLY A 186 17.99 -11.96 -11.20
CA GLY A 186 19.04 -12.08 -10.18
C GLY A 186 18.75 -13.17 -9.17
N GLY A 187 17.53 -13.20 -8.63
CA GLY A 187 17.08 -14.25 -7.70
C GLY A 187 17.08 -15.63 -8.34
N PHE A 188 16.56 -15.74 -9.56
CA PHE A 188 16.60 -16.99 -10.33
C PHE A 188 18.02 -17.45 -10.56
N GLN A 189 18.89 -16.59 -11.09
CA GLN A 189 20.29 -16.92 -11.38
C GLN A 189 21.01 -17.47 -10.17
N ARG A 190 20.93 -16.78 -9.04
CA ARG A 190 21.60 -17.19 -7.81
C ARG A 190 21.26 -18.63 -7.46
N VAL A 191 19.98 -18.96 -7.33
CA VAL A 191 19.55 -20.29 -6.91
C VAL A 191 19.85 -21.34 -7.99
N PHE A 192 19.70 -21.01 -9.28
CA PHE A 192 19.98 -21.92 -10.38
C PHE A 192 21.46 -22.27 -10.47
N GLU A 193 22.35 -21.27 -10.33
CA GLU A 193 23.81 -21.46 -10.39
C GLU A 193 24.35 -22.15 -9.13
N ASP A 194 23.79 -21.85 -7.94
CA ASP A 194 24.09 -22.56 -6.69
C ASP A 194 23.77 -24.08 -6.79
N ASN A 195 22.81 -24.46 -7.66
CA ASN A 195 22.46 -25.85 -7.95
C ASN A 195 23.16 -26.41 -9.22
N GLY A 196 24.25 -25.79 -9.66
CA GLY A 196 25.12 -26.27 -10.76
C GLY A 196 24.58 -25.97 -12.15
N GLY A 197 23.66 -25.07 -12.31
CA GLY A 197 23.22 -24.51 -13.59
C GLY A 197 24.12 -23.38 -14.08
N LYS A 198 23.88 -22.88 -15.29
CA LYS A 198 24.56 -21.73 -15.87
C LYS A 198 23.61 -20.88 -16.72
N ILE A 199 23.57 -19.59 -16.48
CA ILE A 199 22.88 -18.63 -17.35
C ILE A 199 23.81 -18.26 -18.51
N LEU A 200 23.38 -18.55 -19.75
CA LEU A 200 24.17 -18.28 -20.94
C LEU A 200 24.00 -16.87 -21.47
N LYS A 201 22.77 -16.35 -21.39
CA LYS A 201 22.42 -15.03 -21.89
C LYS A 201 21.22 -14.51 -21.13
N LYS A 202 21.18 -13.20 -20.91
CA LYS A 202 20.03 -12.47 -20.37
C LYS A 202 19.51 -11.51 -21.44
N LEU A 203 18.22 -11.53 -21.70
CA LEU A 203 17.54 -10.66 -22.64
C LEU A 203 16.62 -9.72 -21.88
N TRP A 204 16.69 -8.44 -22.21
CA TRP A 204 15.99 -7.37 -21.50
C TRP A 204 15.17 -6.54 -22.50
N PRO A 205 14.01 -7.05 -22.98
CA PRO A 205 13.11 -6.23 -23.76
C PRO A 205 12.52 -5.13 -22.89
N PRO A 206 12.37 -3.90 -23.44
CA PRO A 206 11.68 -2.83 -22.73
C PRO A 206 10.21 -3.17 -22.51
N LEU A 207 9.59 -2.59 -21.46
CA LEU A 207 8.19 -2.83 -21.11
C LEU A 207 7.22 -2.51 -22.27
N VAL A 208 7.58 -1.54 -23.10
CA VAL A 208 6.85 -1.19 -24.33
C VAL A 208 7.72 -1.54 -25.52
N THR A 209 7.49 -2.69 -26.10
CA THR A 209 8.17 -3.12 -27.32
C THR A 209 7.13 -3.27 -28.43
N PRO A 210 7.25 -2.51 -29.49
CA PRO A 210 6.24 -2.52 -30.56
C PRO A 210 6.25 -3.79 -31.41
N ASP A 211 7.42 -4.42 -31.58
CA ASP A 211 7.59 -5.61 -32.40
C ASP A 211 8.78 -6.45 -31.93
N TYR A 212 8.62 -7.76 -31.93
CA TYR A 212 9.68 -8.74 -31.65
C TYR A 212 10.13 -9.49 -32.90
N THR A 213 9.60 -9.13 -34.07
CA THR A 213 10.01 -9.71 -35.35
C THR A 213 11.41 -9.24 -35.70
N PRO A 214 12.34 -10.14 -36.02
CA PRO A 214 13.71 -9.78 -36.44
C PRO A 214 13.75 -9.03 -37.76
#